data_27caa6f0465705817855bcfe0fa43a08
#
_entry.id   27caa6f0465705817855bcfe0fa43a08
#
_cell.length_a   1.000
_cell.length_b   1.000
_cell.length_c   1.000
_cell.angle_alpha   90.00
_cell.angle_beta   90.00
_cell.angle_gamma   90.00
#
_symmetry.space_group_name_H-M   'P 1'
#
loop_
_entity.id
_entity.type
_entity.pdbx_description
1 polymer ?
#
loop_
_entity_poly.entity_id
_entity_poly.type
_entity_poly.pdbx_seq_one_letter_code
_entity_poly.pdbx_strand_id
1 'polypeptide(L)'
;MDATYWGKNFGVLLIVDAYRKRLLWRKFLDKKETIADYLEGIEWLREHKFKILGIVCDGLWGLPQALARYKVQYCQFHQVKTVDEYLTKNPQTDAGKELQKIAHLLCHTDKKSFIGMLDMWYEKWGEWLKHRTLDKNTGKKTYTHRRVRSAYFS
;
A
#
# COMPACT_ATOMS: atom_id res chain seq x y z
N MET A 1 -10.60 2.77 5.73
CA MET A 1 -10.00 3.53 6.84
C MET A 1 -8.73 4.17 6.33
N ASP A 2 -8.53 5.43 6.62
CA ASP A 2 -7.40 6.20 6.10
C ASP A 2 -7.09 7.39 7.03
N ALA A 3 -5.82 7.77 7.13
CA ALA A 3 -5.37 8.94 7.89
C ALA A 3 -4.82 10.01 6.93
N THR A 4 -5.27 11.24 7.12
CA THR A 4 -4.83 12.39 6.34
C THR A 4 -4.20 13.43 7.26
N TYR A 5 -3.09 14.04 6.81
CA TYR A 5 -2.32 15.00 7.60
C TYR A 5 -2.23 16.37 6.95
N TRP A 6 -2.27 17.41 7.79
CA TRP A 6 -1.97 18.80 7.44
C TRP A 6 -0.73 19.23 8.22
N GLY A 7 0.39 19.31 7.52
CA GLY A 7 1.68 19.59 8.15
C GLY A 7 2.21 18.38 8.94
N LYS A 8 2.99 18.66 10.02
CA LYS A 8 3.69 17.60 10.77
C LYS A 8 2.92 17.07 12.00
N ASN A 9 2.03 17.88 12.56
CA ASN A 9 1.48 17.64 13.90
C ASN A 9 -0.05 17.66 13.95
N PHE A 10 -0.73 17.64 12.81
CA PHE A 10 -2.17 17.60 12.80
C PHE A 10 -2.68 16.68 11.69
N GLY A 11 -3.50 15.74 12.09
CA GLY A 11 -4.12 14.80 11.16
C GLY A 11 -5.52 14.40 11.59
N VAL A 12 -6.19 13.66 10.75
CA VAL A 12 -7.47 13.02 11.05
C VAL A 12 -7.48 11.59 10.52
N LEU A 13 -7.86 10.67 11.37
CA LEU A 13 -8.17 9.30 11.01
C LEU A 13 -9.67 9.18 10.77
N LEU A 14 -10.04 8.63 9.62
CA LEU A 14 -11.42 8.50 9.18
C LEU A 14 -11.80 7.04 8.94
N ILE A 15 -12.99 6.65 9.39
CA ILE A 15 -13.64 5.42 8.99
C ILE A 15 -14.92 5.79 8.22
N VAL A 16 -14.97 5.35 6.97
CA VAL A 16 -16.04 5.68 6.03
C VAL A 16 -16.74 4.40 5.57
N ASP A 17 -18.06 4.42 5.50
CA ASP A 17 -18.83 3.39 4.78
C ASP A 17 -18.55 3.54 3.28
N ALA A 18 -17.83 2.57 2.70
CA ALA A 18 -17.42 2.61 1.30
C ALA A 18 -18.61 2.57 0.34
N TYR A 19 -19.70 1.92 0.72
CA TYR A 19 -20.90 1.78 -0.10
C TYR A 19 -21.77 3.06 -0.04
N ARG A 20 -22.08 3.54 1.18
CA ARG A 20 -22.94 4.72 1.38
C ARG A 20 -22.19 6.04 1.30
N LYS A 21 -20.86 6.03 1.22
CA LYS A 21 -20.00 7.23 1.21
C LYS A 21 -20.24 8.14 2.43
N ARG A 22 -20.52 7.55 3.59
CA ARG A 22 -20.77 8.27 4.83
C ARG A 22 -19.64 8.10 5.82
N LEU A 23 -19.26 9.20 6.47
CA LEU A 23 -18.35 9.17 7.60
C LEU A 23 -19.06 8.46 8.76
N LEU A 24 -18.43 7.42 9.29
CA LEU A 24 -18.91 6.65 10.44
C LEU A 24 -18.22 7.07 11.72
N TRP A 25 -16.91 7.30 11.67
CA TRP A 25 -16.13 7.68 12.84
C TRP A 25 -14.90 8.49 12.41
N ARG A 26 -14.45 9.39 13.32
CA ARG A 26 -13.25 10.19 13.12
C ARG A 26 -12.48 10.38 14.42
N LYS A 27 -11.17 10.53 14.32
CA LYS A 27 -10.28 10.91 15.41
C LYS A 27 -9.26 11.94 14.91
N PHE A 28 -9.14 13.05 15.62
CA PHE A 28 -8.05 13.98 15.36
C PHE A 28 -6.76 13.46 15.96
N LEU A 29 -5.66 13.66 15.25
CA LEU A 29 -4.34 13.14 15.59
C LEU A 29 -3.36 14.30 15.75
N ASP A 30 -2.70 14.35 16.89
CA ASP A 30 -1.62 15.32 17.18
C ASP A 30 -0.25 14.78 16.76
N LYS A 31 -0.18 13.54 16.33
CA LYS A 31 1.00 12.82 15.87
C LYS A 31 0.62 11.75 14.88
N LYS A 32 1.62 11.02 14.36
CA LYS A 32 1.38 9.91 13.44
C LYS A 32 0.43 8.86 14.06
N GLU A 33 -0.50 8.36 13.23
CA GLU A 33 -1.47 7.32 13.59
C GLU A 33 -0.78 6.04 14.11
N THR A 34 -1.47 5.37 15.01
CA THR A 34 -1.05 4.09 15.58
C THR A 34 -2.11 3.01 15.30
N ILE A 35 -1.71 1.74 15.40
CA ILE A 35 -2.68 0.62 15.31
C ILE A 35 -3.79 0.78 16.35
N ALA A 36 -3.47 1.27 17.55
CA ALA A 36 -4.46 1.49 18.61
C ALA A 36 -5.55 2.49 18.20
N ASP A 37 -5.19 3.54 17.44
CA ASP A 37 -6.18 4.52 16.95
C ASP A 37 -7.20 3.88 15.99
N TYR A 38 -6.73 2.98 15.11
CA TYR A 38 -7.61 2.23 14.22
C TYR A 38 -8.51 1.26 14.97
N LEU A 39 -7.97 0.56 15.98
CA LEU A 39 -8.74 -0.39 16.79
C LEU A 39 -9.80 0.32 17.62
N GLU A 40 -9.52 1.49 18.15
CA GLU A 40 -10.49 2.35 18.85
C GLU A 40 -11.72 2.64 17.96
N GLY A 41 -11.48 3.05 16.72
CA GLY A 41 -12.58 3.30 15.77
C GLY A 41 -13.39 2.04 15.42
N ILE A 42 -12.72 0.89 15.29
CA ILE A 42 -13.40 -0.39 15.07
C ILE A 42 -14.24 -0.80 16.28
N GLU A 43 -13.72 -0.62 17.50
CA GLU A 43 -14.47 -0.94 18.71
C GLU A 43 -15.68 -0.03 18.86
N TRP A 44 -15.53 1.27 18.63
CA TRP A 44 -16.65 2.20 18.60
C TRP A 44 -17.76 1.76 17.64
N LEU A 45 -17.41 1.32 16.42
CA LEU A 45 -18.38 0.78 15.45
C LEU A 45 -19.11 -0.46 16.01
N ARG A 46 -18.40 -1.35 16.69
CA ARG A 46 -19.01 -2.55 17.31
C ARG A 46 -19.98 -2.21 18.43
N GLU A 47 -19.59 -1.30 19.32
CA GLU A 47 -20.45 -0.81 20.43
C GLU A 47 -21.73 -0.18 19.88
N HIS A 48 -21.63 0.52 18.75
CA HIS A 48 -22.79 1.11 18.06
C HIS A 48 -23.51 0.13 17.11
N LYS A 49 -23.21 -1.20 17.25
CA LYS A 49 -23.90 -2.29 16.55
C LYS A 49 -23.76 -2.24 15.01
N PHE A 50 -22.71 -1.62 14.49
CA PHE A 50 -22.41 -1.71 13.06
C PHE A 50 -21.93 -3.11 12.70
N LYS A 51 -22.50 -3.70 11.64
CA LYS A 51 -22.03 -4.97 11.06
C LYS A 51 -20.89 -4.68 10.10
N ILE A 52 -19.65 -5.03 10.49
CA ILE A 52 -18.47 -4.88 9.65
C ILE A 52 -18.34 -6.11 8.75
N LEU A 53 -18.53 -5.94 7.44
CA LEU A 53 -18.46 -7.00 6.43
C LEU A 53 -17.03 -7.20 5.91
N GLY A 54 -16.22 -6.16 5.93
CA GLY A 54 -14.83 -6.15 5.50
C GLY A 54 -14.24 -4.77 5.74
N ILE A 55 -12.92 -4.70 5.71
CA ILE A 55 -12.16 -3.48 5.98
C ILE A 55 -11.20 -3.25 4.82
N VAL A 56 -11.21 -2.03 4.28
CA VAL A 56 -10.16 -1.55 3.38
C VAL A 56 -9.33 -0.54 4.16
N CYS A 57 -8.02 -0.75 4.25
CA CYS A 57 -7.08 0.14 4.95
C CYS A 57 -5.85 0.41 4.09
N ASP A 58 -5.09 1.42 4.49
CA ASP A 58 -3.76 1.66 3.94
C ASP A 58 -2.75 0.59 4.39
N GLY A 59 -1.50 0.76 3.98
CA GLY A 59 -0.42 -0.20 4.25
C GLY A 59 0.27 0.00 5.61
N LEU A 60 -0.38 0.55 6.65
CA LEU A 60 0.25 0.66 7.97
C LEU A 60 0.69 -0.72 8.45
N TRP A 61 2.00 -0.85 8.68
CA TRP A 61 2.61 -2.12 9.08
C TRP A 61 1.99 -2.67 10.38
N GLY A 62 1.60 -3.95 10.38
CA GLY A 62 0.96 -4.62 11.51
C GLY A 62 -0.56 -4.41 11.61
N LEU A 63 -1.15 -3.45 10.89
CA LEU A 63 -2.60 -3.20 10.96
C LEU A 63 -3.44 -4.37 10.44
N PRO A 64 -3.12 -5.02 9.30
CA PRO A 64 -3.89 -6.18 8.84
C PRO A 64 -3.84 -7.34 9.82
N GLN A 65 -2.72 -7.56 10.50
CA GLN A 65 -2.56 -8.58 11.54
C GLN A 65 -3.45 -8.29 12.76
N ALA A 66 -3.47 -7.03 13.20
CA ALA A 66 -4.33 -6.57 14.30
C ALA A 66 -5.83 -6.70 13.95
N LEU A 67 -6.17 -6.65 12.66
CA LEU A 67 -7.53 -6.77 12.14
C LEU A 67 -7.86 -8.17 11.60
N ALA A 68 -7.04 -9.20 11.87
CA ALA A 68 -7.15 -10.53 11.26
C ALA A 68 -8.50 -11.24 11.48
N ARG A 69 -9.29 -10.83 12.46
CA ARG A 69 -10.69 -11.32 12.66
C ARG A 69 -11.67 -10.80 11.59
N TYR A 70 -11.28 -9.86 10.76
CA TYR A 70 -12.08 -9.33 9.67
C TYR A 70 -11.49 -9.73 8.31
N LYS A 71 -12.30 -9.63 7.26
CA LYS A 71 -11.78 -9.65 5.89
C LYS A 71 -11.11 -8.31 5.61
N VAL A 72 -9.79 -8.30 5.50
CA VAL A 72 -9.00 -7.08 5.28
C VAL A 72 -8.45 -7.06 3.86
N GLN A 73 -8.54 -5.91 3.22
CA GLN A 73 -7.93 -5.61 1.93
C GLN A 73 -7.10 -4.33 2.04
N TYR A 74 -5.90 -4.37 1.47
CA TYR A 74 -5.12 -3.14 1.25
C TYR A 74 -5.81 -2.24 0.24
N CYS A 75 -5.75 -0.94 0.48
CA CYS A 75 -6.29 0.05 -0.44
C CYS A 75 -5.49 0.04 -1.75
N GLN A 76 -6.15 -0.32 -2.84
CA GLN A 76 -5.52 -0.40 -4.16
C GLN A 76 -4.92 0.95 -4.60
N PHE A 77 -5.59 2.06 -4.27
CA PHE A 77 -5.07 3.40 -4.55
C PHE A 77 -3.72 3.63 -3.85
N HIS A 78 -3.61 3.30 -2.57
CA HIS A 78 -2.35 3.44 -1.83
C HIS A 78 -1.27 2.48 -2.35
N GLN A 79 -1.65 1.27 -2.78
CA GLN A 79 -0.71 0.34 -3.38
C GLN A 79 -0.12 0.89 -4.70
N VAL A 80 -0.96 1.41 -5.59
CA VAL A 80 -0.50 2.06 -6.83
C VAL A 80 0.41 3.25 -6.52
N LYS A 81 0.00 4.10 -5.58
CA LYS A 81 0.80 5.24 -5.13
C LYS A 81 2.18 4.81 -4.60
N THR A 82 2.23 3.75 -3.80
CA THR A 82 3.50 3.19 -3.29
C THR A 82 4.42 2.74 -4.42
N VAL A 83 3.88 2.04 -5.43
CA VAL A 83 4.64 1.65 -6.63
C VAL A 83 5.16 2.88 -7.36
N ASP A 84 4.34 3.92 -7.58
CA ASP A 84 4.73 5.17 -8.23
C ASP A 84 5.81 5.93 -7.44
N GLU A 85 5.77 5.90 -6.12
CA GLU A 85 6.80 6.52 -5.26
C GLU A 85 8.16 5.81 -5.43
N TYR A 86 8.18 4.48 -5.54
CA TYR A 86 9.40 3.74 -5.82
C TYR A 86 9.91 3.98 -7.25
N LEU A 87 9.04 3.95 -8.25
CA LEU A 87 9.41 4.04 -9.67
C LEU A 87 9.64 5.47 -10.14
N THR A 88 9.10 6.47 -9.46
CA THR A 88 8.92 7.86 -9.90
C THR A 88 7.85 8.00 -11.00
N LYS A 89 7.43 9.24 -11.26
CA LYS A 89 6.43 9.54 -12.31
C LYS A 89 6.87 9.10 -13.71
N ASN A 90 8.20 9.12 -13.98
CA ASN A 90 8.78 8.78 -15.27
C ASN A 90 9.94 7.78 -15.09
N PRO A 91 9.65 6.48 -14.96
CA PRO A 91 10.69 5.46 -14.85
C PRO A 91 11.61 5.47 -16.07
N GLN A 92 12.91 5.39 -15.85
CA GLN A 92 13.90 5.45 -16.94
C GLN A 92 14.18 4.07 -17.55
N THR A 93 13.90 2.99 -16.81
CA THR A 93 14.12 1.61 -17.28
C THR A 93 12.84 1.02 -17.87
N ASP A 94 12.97 0.18 -18.88
CA ASP A 94 11.81 -0.48 -19.49
C ASP A 94 11.08 -1.39 -18.49
N ALA A 95 11.84 -2.10 -17.63
CA ALA A 95 11.26 -2.85 -16.52
C ALA A 95 10.38 -1.99 -15.60
N GLY A 96 10.85 -0.78 -15.26
CA GLY A 96 10.08 0.15 -14.44
C GLY A 96 8.83 0.68 -15.15
N LYS A 97 8.94 1.02 -16.44
CA LYS A 97 7.79 1.49 -17.25
C LYS A 97 6.71 0.41 -17.38
N GLU A 98 7.12 -0.84 -17.64
CA GLU A 98 6.19 -1.97 -17.75
C GLU A 98 5.52 -2.26 -16.40
N LEU A 99 6.28 -2.29 -15.30
CA LEU A 99 5.73 -2.52 -13.97
C LEU A 99 4.73 -1.43 -13.56
N GLN A 100 5.02 -0.16 -13.87
CA GLN A 100 4.11 0.96 -13.60
C GLN A 100 2.78 0.80 -14.35
N LYS A 101 2.83 0.42 -15.64
CA LYS A 101 1.62 0.15 -16.42
C LYS A 101 0.79 -0.97 -15.80
N ILE A 102 1.42 -2.06 -15.36
CA ILE A 102 0.74 -3.16 -14.68
C ILE A 102 0.10 -2.67 -13.38
N ALA A 103 0.85 -1.92 -12.55
CA ALA A 103 0.34 -1.39 -11.28
C ALA A 103 -0.92 -0.52 -11.48
N HIS A 104 -0.94 0.32 -12.50
CA HIS A 104 -2.10 1.18 -12.82
C HIS A 104 -3.33 0.39 -13.29
N LEU A 105 -3.18 -0.88 -13.70
CA LEU A 105 -4.30 -1.77 -14.01
C LEU A 105 -4.93 -2.40 -12.77
N LEU A 106 -4.32 -2.30 -11.58
CA LEU A 106 -4.79 -2.97 -10.35
C LEU A 106 -6.26 -2.68 -10.03
N CYS A 107 -6.73 -1.45 -10.28
CA CYS A 107 -8.12 -1.06 -10.03
C CYS A 107 -9.08 -1.40 -11.19
N HIS A 108 -8.57 -1.92 -12.30
CA HIS A 108 -9.31 -2.09 -13.56
C HIS A 108 -9.31 -3.53 -14.07
N THR A 109 -8.73 -4.47 -13.32
CA THR A 109 -8.64 -5.88 -13.72
C THR A 109 -8.99 -6.81 -12.57
N ASP A 110 -9.22 -8.07 -12.86
CA ASP A 110 -9.43 -9.10 -11.85
C ASP A 110 -8.10 -9.63 -11.28
N LYS A 111 -8.20 -10.29 -10.12
CA LYS A 111 -7.02 -10.81 -9.40
C LYS A 111 -6.19 -11.79 -10.24
N LYS A 112 -6.83 -12.68 -10.99
CA LYS A 112 -6.13 -13.71 -11.77
C LYS A 112 -5.31 -13.09 -12.90
N SER A 113 -5.93 -12.18 -13.65
CA SER A 113 -5.29 -11.44 -14.73
C SER A 113 -4.15 -10.57 -14.21
N PHE A 114 -4.35 -9.88 -13.07
CA PHE A 114 -3.30 -9.06 -12.46
C PHE A 114 -2.08 -9.89 -12.05
N ILE A 115 -2.29 -11.02 -11.36
CA ILE A 115 -1.19 -11.94 -10.99
C ILE A 115 -0.48 -12.44 -12.24
N GLY A 116 -1.22 -12.87 -13.29
CA GLY A 116 -0.61 -13.34 -14.54
C GLY A 116 0.28 -12.29 -15.20
N MET A 117 -0.12 -11.02 -15.19
CA MET A 117 0.73 -9.92 -15.71
C MET A 117 2.00 -9.73 -14.86
N LEU A 118 1.92 -9.84 -13.54
CA LEU A 118 3.09 -9.76 -12.66
C LEU A 118 4.04 -10.94 -12.85
N ASP A 119 3.49 -12.16 -13.01
CA ASP A 119 4.28 -13.36 -13.25
C ASP A 119 5.05 -13.26 -14.57
N MET A 120 4.38 -12.88 -15.67
CA MET A 120 5.02 -12.63 -16.97
C MET A 120 6.11 -11.55 -16.90
N TRP A 121 5.85 -10.48 -16.15
CA TRP A 121 6.85 -9.43 -15.93
C TRP A 121 8.04 -9.97 -15.15
N TYR A 122 7.82 -10.80 -14.12
CA TYR A 122 8.89 -11.39 -13.32
C TYR A 122 9.70 -12.43 -14.10
N GLU A 123 9.07 -13.23 -14.93
CA GLU A 123 9.79 -14.14 -15.86
C GLU A 123 10.74 -13.36 -16.75
N LYS A 124 10.33 -12.21 -17.27
CA LYS A 124 11.17 -11.36 -18.13
C LYS A 124 12.27 -10.64 -17.38
N TRP A 125 12.02 -10.10 -16.19
CA TRP A 125 12.89 -9.16 -15.50
C TRP A 125 13.49 -9.69 -14.19
N GLY A 126 13.08 -10.86 -13.72
CA GLY A 126 13.46 -11.38 -12.40
C GLY A 126 14.99 -11.57 -12.25
N GLU A 127 15.67 -12.07 -13.26
CA GLU A 127 17.14 -12.20 -13.23
C GLU A 127 17.82 -10.82 -13.23
N TRP A 128 17.31 -9.86 -13.99
CA TRP A 128 17.82 -8.50 -14.00
C TRP A 128 17.67 -7.82 -12.62
N LEU A 129 16.62 -8.10 -11.86
CA LEU A 129 16.45 -7.61 -10.49
C LEU A 129 17.46 -8.17 -9.48
N LYS A 130 18.11 -9.30 -9.79
CA LYS A 130 19.12 -9.91 -8.93
C LYS A 130 20.50 -9.27 -9.08
N HIS A 131 20.72 -8.45 -10.11
CA HIS A 131 22.00 -7.78 -10.34
C HIS A 131 22.39 -6.93 -9.13
N ARG A 132 23.66 -7.05 -8.74
CA ARG A 132 24.24 -6.31 -7.62
C ARG A 132 25.47 -5.54 -8.07
N THR A 133 25.62 -4.34 -7.56
CA THR A 133 26.81 -3.50 -7.74
C THR A 133 27.46 -3.25 -6.39
N LEU A 134 28.78 -3.06 -6.44
CA LEU A 134 29.55 -2.64 -5.28
C LEU A 134 29.40 -1.12 -5.11
N ASP A 135 28.92 -0.69 -3.98
CA ASP A 135 28.90 0.73 -3.64
C ASP A 135 30.34 1.21 -3.39
N LYS A 136 30.79 2.15 -4.20
CA LYS A 136 32.17 2.65 -4.16
C LYS A 136 32.54 3.35 -2.86
N ASN A 137 31.54 3.90 -2.16
CA ASN A 137 31.76 4.66 -0.93
C ASN A 137 31.74 3.77 0.32
N THR A 138 30.89 2.75 0.31
CA THR A 138 30.69 1.88 1.50
C THR A 138 31.28 0.48 1.35
N GLY A 139 31.75 0.08 0.15
CA GLY A 139 32.20 -1.27 -0.14
C GLY A 139 31.12 -2.36 -0.05
N LYS A 140 29.86 -2.00 0.15
CA LYS A 140 28.76 -2.95 0.30
C LYS A 140 28.15 -3.32 -1.06
N LYS A 141 27.86 -4.62 -1.25
CA LYS A 141 27.09 -5.09 -2.39
C LYS A 141 25.60 -4.73 -2.19
N THR A 142 25.06 -3.91 -3.08
CA THR A 142 23.65 -3.52 -3.10
C THR A 142 22.97 -3.93 -4.40
N TYR A 143 21.65 -4.08 -4.40
CA TYR A 143 20.92 -4.33 -5.65
C TYR A 143 21.03 -3.14 -6.59
N THR A 144 21.45 -3.38 -7.84
CA THR A 144 21.60 -2.35 -8.87
C THR A 144 20.28 -1.63 -9.15
N HIS A 145 19.20 -2.40 -9.22
CA HIS A 145 17.86 -1.93 -9.58
C HIS A 145 16.93 -1.85 -8.34
N ARG A 146 17.47 -1.32 -7.24
CA ARG A 146 16.81 -1.32 -5.92
C ARG A 146 15.39 -0.74 -5.94
N ARG A 147 15.15 0.36 -6.68
CA ARG A 147 13.84 1.00 -6.74
C ARG A 147 12.79 0.14 -7.43
N VAL A 148 13.11 -0.43 -8.61
CA VAL A 148 12.20 -1.32 -9.34
C VAL A 148 11.94 -2.60 -8.54
N ARG A 149 12.98 -3.12 -7.88
CA ARG A 149 12.85 -4.27 -6.99
C ARG A 149 11.91 -3.95 -5.82
N SER A 150 12.06 -2.82 -5.15
CA SER A 150 11.18 -2.42 -4.05
C SER A 150 9.74 -2.22 -4.52
N ALA A 151 9.54 -1.64 -5.69
CA ALA A 151 8.21 -1.48 -6.28
C ALA A 151 7.50 -2.82 -6.56
N TYR A 152 8.25 -3.82 -7.01
CA TYR A 152 7.69 -5.15 -7.29
C TYR A 152 7.32 -5.92 -6.01
N PHE A 153 8.12 -5.79 -4.95
CA PHE A 153 7.92 -6.52 -3.69
C PHE A 153 7.12 -5.71 -2.63
N SER A 154 6.62 -4.53 -2.95
CA SER A 154 5.73 -3.77 -2.08
C SER A 154 4.30 -4.28 -2.19
#